data_2d2d079af178a8bb67b28b67789bfe7c
#
_entry.id   2d2d079af178a8bb67b28b67789bfe7c
#
_cell.length_a   1.000
_cell.length_b   1.000
_cell.length_c   1.000
_cell.angle_alpha   90.00
_cell.angle_beta   90.00
_cell.angle_gamma   90.00
#
_symmetry.space_group_name_H-M   'P 1'
#
loop_
_entity.id
_entity.type
_entity.pdbx_description
1 polymer ?
#
loop_
_entity_poly.entity_id
_entity_poly.type
_entity_poly.pdbx_seq_one_letter_code
_entity_poly.pdbx_strand_id
1 'polypeptide(L)'
;MRRINLKYWLWKVSIFYRSMVTRATKYIPKILLRIDNAHDLLEKIDSSAFLAVWFVHPLNGQLNRQLTMSNIALIYMPEIVIETGTYVGSSTPYLASLASNQMITIESQQKFLAQAKKHFIHLGLFAEKISIIHGDSSVEINKVLSQIPQENKILFYLDAHWDSVLPLKEELELITNRGGSFIVAIDDFQIPDDSSFGYDHYDGEAINLGLIPNTFKGELWLPNHSADFESGARKGTAYLFSELALSEIEVSKVFGIRHYRNWS
;
A
#
# COMPACT_ATOMS: atom_id res chain seq x y z
N MET A 1 -34.78 -13.46 27.22
CA MET A 1 -33.55 -12.69 27.02
C MET A 1 -32.85 -13.17 25.75
N ARG A 2 -32.79 -12.34 24.68
CA ARG A 2 -32.06 -12.68 23.46
C ARG A 2 -30.56 -12.64 23.81
N ARG A 3 -29.88 -13.77 23.67
CA ARG A 3 -28.39 -13.79 23.78
C ARG A 3 -27.83 -12.86 22.73
N ILE A 4 -27.23 -11.76 23.17
CA ILE A 4 -26.49 -10.85 22.30
C ILE A 4 -25.33 -11.66 21.74
N ASN A 5 -25.30 -11.81 20.41
CA ASN A 5 -24.18 -12.48 19.75
C ASN A 5 -22.95 -11.59 19.89
N LEU A 6 -22.10 -11.92 20.85
CA LEU A 6 -20.88 -11.15 21.19
C LEU A 6 -19.99 -10.93 19.95
N LYS A 7 -19.89 -11.94 19.05
CA LYS A 7 -19.13 -11.81 17.80
C LYS A 7 -19.72 -10.73 16.88
N TYR A 8 -21.04 -10.65 16.79
CA TYR A 8 -21.71 -9.63 15.99
C TYR A 8 -21.54 -8.22 16.59
N TRP A 9 -21.56 -8.12 17.91
CA TRP A 9 -21.33 -6.84 18.60
C TRP A 9 -19.87 -6.38 18.46
N LEU A 10 -18.92 -7.27 18.67
CA LEU A 10 -17.49 -6.99 18.46
C LEU A 10 -17.19 -6.58 17.01
N TRP A 11 -17.85 -7.22 16.04
CA TRP A 11 -17.75 -6.86 14.64
C TRP A 11 -18.27 -5.44 14.36
N LYS A 12 -19.44 -5.06 14.91
CA LYS A 12 -19.97 -3.69 14.78
C LYS A 12 -19.06 -2.64 15.42
N VAL A 13 -18.52 -2.91 16.59
CA VAL A 13 -17.58 -2.03 17.28
C VAL A 13 -16.32 -1.88 16.46
N SER A 14 -15.81 -2.96 15.86
CA SER A 14 -14.63 -2.91 15.00
C SER A 14 -14.85 -2.03 13.75
N ILE A 15 -16.03 -2.11 13.11
CA ILE A 15 -16.35 -1.25 11.94
C ILE A 15 -16.41 0.22 12.34
N PHE A 16 -17.05 0.54 13.47
CA PHE A 16 -17.11 1.92 13.96
C PHE A 16 -15.71 2.46 14.29
N TYR A 17 -14.92 1.67 14.99
CA TYR A 17 -13.54 2.01 15.33
C TYR A 17 -12.66 2.19 14.09
N ARG A 18 -12.76 1.28 13.10
CA ARG A 18 -12.12 1.41 11.79
C ARG A 18 -12.40 2.76 11.14
N SER A 19 -13.69 3.10 11.02
CA SER A 19 -14.12 4.36 10.41
C SER A 19 -13.50 5.58 11.10
N MET A 20 -13.49 5.57 12.44
CA MET A 20 -12.91 6.64 13.23
C MET A 20 -11.39 6.74 13.05
N VAL A 21 -10.70 5.61 13.13
CA VAL A 21 -9.25 5.52 12.97
C VAL A 21 -8.82 5.92 11.57
N THR A 22 -9.46 5.39 10.52
CA THR A 22 -9.13 5.74 9.13
C THR A 22 -9.30 7.23 8.86
N ARG A 23 -10.33 7.87 9.45
CA ARG A 23 -10.51 9.33 9.36
C ARG A 23 -9.35 10.09 10.02
N ALA A 24 -8.88 9.64 11.17
CA ALA A 24 -7.78 10.28 11.88
C ALA A 24 -6.44 10.04 11.17
N THR A 25 -6.11 8.79 10.84
CA THR A 25 -4.81 8.40 10.26
C THR A 25 -4.60 8.92 8.85
N LYS A 26 -5.66 9.18 8.09
CA LYS A 26 -5.61 9.82 6.76
C LYS A 26 -4.81 11.15 6.76
N TYR A 27 -4.81 11.88 7.87
CA TYR A 27 -4.14 13.18 7.97
C TYR A 27 -2.82 13.13 8.74
N ILE A 28 -2.61 12.11 9.58
CA ILE A 28 -1.42 12.00 10.43
C ILE A 28 -0.13 12.04 9.61
N PRO A 29 0.07 11.22 8.54
CA PRO A 29 1.30 11.28 7.77
C PRO A 29 1.58 12.65 7.15
N LYS A 30 0.53 13.32 6.64
CA LYS A 30 0.65 14.66 6.05
C LYS A 30 1.02 15.74 7.08
N ILE A 31 0.55 15.56 8.32
CA ILE A 31 0.90 16.46 9.42
C ILE A 31 2.35 16.21 9.84
N LEU A 32 2.74 14.95 10.01
CA LEU A 32 4.09 14.59 10.45
C LEU A 32 5.17 14.99 9.43
N LEU A 33 4.89 14.95 8.13
CA LEU A 33 5.80 15.43 7.08
C LEU A 33 6.11 16.93 7.14
N ARG A 34 5.33 17.71 7.90
CA ARG A 34 5.52 19.16 8.11
C ARG A 34 6.27 19.48 9.41
N ILE A 35 6.64 18.47 10.16
CA ILE A 35 7.33 18.63 11.45
C ILE A 35 8.80 18.30 11.21
N ASP A 36 9.68 19.28 11.45
CA ASP A 36 11.11 19.02 11.55
C ASP A 36 11.31 18.02 12.71
N ASN A 37 11.95 16.90 12.49
CA ASN A 37 12.09 15.78 13.43
C ASN A 37 10.87 14.86 13.57
N ALA A 38 10.14 14.62 12.47
CA ALA A 38 9.03 13.64 12.45
C ALA A 38 9.49 12.24 12.94
N HIS A 39 10.74 11.88 12.72
CA HIS A 39 11.35 10.62 13.17
C HIS A 39 11.38 10.52 14.70
N ASP A 40 11.82 11.57 15.41
CA ASP A 40 11.88 11.61 16.88
C ASP A 40 10.49 11.55 17.50
N LEU A 41 9.48 12.03 16.78
CA LEU A 41 8.09 11.96 17.23
C LEU A 41 7.53 10.54 17.10
N LEU A 42 7.89 9.84 16.02
CA LEU A 42 7.47 8.45 15.79
C LEU A 42 8.08 7.50 16.82
N GLU A 43 9.33 7.70 17.23
CA GLU A 43 9.98 6.93 18.30
C GLU A 43 9.25 7.04 19.65
N LYS A 44 8.57 8.16 19.90
CA LYS A 44 7.83 8.43 21.15
C LYS A 44 6.38 7.92 21.14
N ILE A 45 5.86 7.51 19.98
CA ILE A 45 4.53 6.91 19.90
C ILE A 45 4.60 5.50 20.45
N ASP A 46 3.93 5.29 21.59
CA ASP A 46 3.82 3.94 22.17
C ASP A 46 3.12 3.00 21.19
N SER A 47 3.93 2.14 20.55
CA SER A 47 3.48 1.19 19.57
C SER A 47 2.54 0.13 20.15
N SER A 48 2.53 -0.07 21.46
CA SER A 48 1.75 -1.13 22.12
C SER A 48 0.24 -0.93 22.00
N ALA A 49 -0.24 0.32 22.09
CA ALA A 49 -1.65 0.64 21.91
C ALA A 49 -2.09 0.54 20.44
N PHE A 50 -1.16 0.73 19.51
CA PHE A 50 -1.40 0.64 18.06
C PHE A 50 -1.42 -0.83 17.58
N LEU A 51 -0.65 -1.72 18.21
CA LEU A 51 -0.51 -3.12 17.84
C LEU A 51 -1.83 -3.92 17.94
N ALA A 52 -2.71 -3.56 18.88
CA ALA A 52 -3.95 -4.32 19.12
C ALA A 52 -4.96 -4.29 17.96
N VAL A 53 -4.81 -3.38 17.01
CA VAL A 53 -5.75 -3.17 15.89
C VAL A 53 -5.07 -2.78 14.57
N TRP A 54 -3.82 -3.18 14.38
CA TRP A 54 -3.02 -2.82 13.20
C TRP A 54 -3.72 -3.12 11.85
N PHE A 55 -4.41 -4.26 11.75
CA PHE A 55 -5.12 -4.70 10.53
C PHE A 55 -6.31 -3.81 10.12
N VAL A 56 -6.72 -2.86 10.95
CA VAL A 56 -7.78 -1.89 10.63
C VAL A 56 -7.22 -0.53 10.22
N HIS A 57 -5.91 -0.34 10.32
CA HIS A 57 -5.22 0.87 9.91
C HIS A 57 -4.73 0.76 8.46
N PRO A 58 -4.57 1.87 7.74
CA PRO A 58 -3.96 1.87 6.42
C PRO A 58 -2.58 1.22 6.43
N LEU A 59 -2.26 0.47 5.37
CA LEU A 59 -0.96 -0.17 5.17
C LEU A 59 -0.51 -0.97 6.39
N ASN A 60 -1.42 -1.79 6.94
CA ASN A 60 -1.16 -2.65 8.10
C ASN A 60 -0.70 -1.89 9.36
N GLY A 61 -1.07 -0.61 9.50
CA GLY A 61 -0.74 0.24 10.63
C GLY A 61 0.72 0.69 10.68
N GLN A 62 1.46 0.54 9.60
CA GLN A 62 2.88 0.89 9.53
C GLN A 62 3.07 2.39 9.25
N LEU A 63 3.40 3.16 10.29
CA LEU A 63 3.49 4.63 10.19
C LEU A 63 4.64 5.10 9.31
N ASN A 64 5.82 4.47 9.40
CA ASN A 64 6.94 4.83 8.52
C ASN A 64 6.61 4.55 7.05
N ARG A 65 5.95 3.43 6.76
CA ARG A 65 5.44 3.14 5.42
C ARG A 65 4.45 4.22 4.95
N GLN A 66 3.50 4.62 5.81
CA GLN A 66 2.55 5.70 5.48
C GLN A 66 3.26 7.02 5.22
N LEU A 67 4.27 7.38 6.02
CA LEU A 67 5.09 8.57 5.80
C LEU A 67 5.85 8.51 4.47
N THR A 68 6.48 7.38 4.18
CA THR A 68 7.20 7.15 2.93
C THR A 68 6.26 7.30 1.72
N MET A 69 5.12 6.61 1.73
CA MET A 69 4.13 6.70 0.65
C MET A 69 3.56 8.11 0.48
N SER A 70 3.30 8.82 1.59
CA SER A 70 2.84 10.22 1.55
C SER A 70 3.91 11.14 0.98
N ASN A 71 5.18 10.91 1.31
CA ASN A 71 6.30 11.71 0.80
C ASN A 71 6.56 11.42 -0.69
N ILE A 72 6.51 10.16 -1.11
CA ILE A 72 6.54 9.78 -2.53
C ILE A 72 5.43 10.53 -3.28
N ALA A 73 4.19 10.47 -2.79
CA ALA A 73 3.07 11.12 -3.45
C ALA A 73 3.20 12.65 -3.48
N LEU A 74 3.78 13.26 -2.46
CA LEU A 74 4.02 14.71 -2.42
C LEU A 74 5.04 15.16 -3.47
N ILE A 75 6.09 14.38 -3.70
CA ILE A 75 7.17 14.71 -4.64
C ILE A 75 6.80 14.28 -6.05
N TYR A 76 6.31 13.05 -6.22
CA TYR A 76 5.98 12.45 -7.50
C TYR A 76 4.68 12.97 -8.10
N MET A 77 3.69 13.32 -7.24
CA MET A 77 2.34 13.80 -7.63
C MET A 77 1.63 12.83 -8.57
N PRO A 78 1.37 11.58 -8.15
CA PRO A 78 0.70 10.61 -9.00
C PRO A 78 -0.71 11.07 -9.35
N GLU A 79 -1.08 10.94 -10.62
CA GLU A 79 -2.43 11.21 -11.09
C GLU A 79 -3.36 10.07 -10.69
N ILE A 80 -2.87 8.86 -10.83
CA ILE A 80 -3.62 7.64 -10.57
C ILE A 80 -2.89 6.82 -9.51
N VAL A 81 -3.64 6.28 -8.55
CA VAL A 81 -3.15 5.25 -7.63
C VAL A 81 -3.93 3.97 -7.90
N ILE A 82 -3.21 2.85 -8.05
CA ILE A 82 -3.80 1.52 -8.26
C ILE A 82 -3.41 0.62 -7.12
N GLU A 83 -4.40 0.04 -6.44
CA GLU A 83 -4.24 -0.96 -5.38
C GLU A 83 -4.72 -2.31 -5.89
N THR A 84 -3.93 -3.36 -5.70
CA THR A 84 -4.39 -4.74 -5.81
C THR A 84 -4.52 -5.34 -4.41
N GLY A 85 -5.61 -6.08 -4.16
CA GLY A 85 -5.94 -6.58 -2.83
C GLY A 85 -6.67 -5.54 -1.95
N THR A 86 -7.89 -5.14 -2.35
CA THR A 86 -8.72 -4.20 -1.56
C THR A 86 -9.03 -4.73 -0.16
N TYR A 87 -9.25 -6.06 -0.04
CA TYR A 87 -9.73 -6.72 1.17
C TYR A 87 -10.98 -5.99 1.73
N VAL A 88 -10.96 -5.56 2.98
CA VAL A 88 -12.06 -4.80 3.60
C VAL A 88 -11.96 -3.29 3.41
N GLY A 89 -11.00 -2.83 2.62
CA GLY A 89 -10.82 -1.42 2.25
C GLY A 89 -10.17 -0.57 3.34
N SER A 90 -9.25 -1.10 4.13
CA SER A 90 -8.58 -0.34 5.19
C SER A 90 -7.55 0.64 4.62
N SER A 91 -6.81 0.25 3.59
CA SER A 91 -5.76 1.07 2.94
C SER A 91 -6.31 2.00 1.88
N THR A 92 -7.34 1.59 1.14
CA THR A 92 -7.88 2.31 -0.02
C THR A 92 -8.19 3.80 0.24
N PRO A 93 -8.84 4.21 1.35
CA PRO A 93 -9.11 5.62 1.61
C PRO A 93 -7.85 6.47 1.80
N TYR A 94 -6.81 5.89 2.41
CA TYR A 94 -5.51 6.53 2.54
C TYR A 94 -4.85 6.65 1.17
N LEU A 95 -4.78 5.58 0.39
CA LEU A 95 -4.22 5.56 -0.95
C LEU A 95 -4.95 6.53 -1.89
N ALA A 96 -6.28 6.62 -1.80
CA ALA A 96 -7.07 7.61 -2.54
C ALA A 96 -6.68 9.05 -2.22
N SER A 97 -6.18 9.34 -1.02
CA SER A 97 -5.70 10.66 -0.65
C SER A 97 -4.36 11.03 -1.30
N LEU A 98 -3.64 10.05 -1.82
CA LEU A 98 -2.36 10.22 -2.49
C LEU A 98 -2.52 10.55 -3.99
N ALA A 99 -3.61 10.10 -4.63
CA ALA A 99 -3.91 10.38 -6.02
C ALA A 99 -4.40 11.82 -6.22
N SER A 100 -4.00 12.49 -7.28
CA SER A 100 -4.58 13.78 -7.65
C SER A 100 -5.90 13.63 -8.40
N ASN A 101 -6.04 12.59 -9.22
CA ASN A 101 -7.22 12.35 -10.08
C ASN A 101 -8.03 11.13 -9.61
N GLN A 102 -7.49 9.91 -9.71
CA GLN A 102 -8.26 8.68 -9.55
C GLN A 102 -7.57 7.65 -8.68
N MET A 103 -8.34 6.96 -7.86
CA MET A 103 -7.97 5.73 -7.16
C MET A 103 -8.69 4.55 -7.78
N ILE A 104 -7.96 3.50 -8.14
CA ILE A 104 -8.51 2.24 -8.64
C ILE A 104 -8.08 1.14 -7.66
N THR A 105 -9.03 0.31 -7.22
CA THR A 105 -8.74 -0.83 -6.35
C THR A 105 -9.38 -2.09 -6.90
N ILE A 106 -8.64 -3.21 -6.86
CA ILE A 106 -9.03 -4.50 -7.44
C ILE A 106 -9.16 -5.54 -6.32
N GLU A 107 -10.28 -6.27 -6.28
CA GLU A 107 -10.57 -7.30 -5.28
C GLU A 107 -11.18 -8.54 -5.94
N SER A 108 -10.55 -9.70 -5.73
CA SER A 108 -11.01 -10.98 -6.31
C SER A 108 -12.22 -11.57 -5.57
N GLN A 109 -12.36 -11.31 -4.27
CA GLN A 109 -13.39 -11.92 -3.45
C GLN A 109 -14.59 -11.00 -3.24
N GLN A 110 -15.74 -11.40 -3.80
CA GLN A 110 -17.00 -10.67 -3.71
C GLN A 110 -17.39 -10.29 -2.26
N LYS A 111 -17.09 -11.18 -1.29
CA LYS A 111 -17.42 -10.92 0.13
C LYS A 111 -16.65 -9.72 0.69
N PHE A 112 -15.38 -9.57 0.34
CA PHE A 112 -14.53 -8.45 0.78
C PHE A 112 -14.89 -7.18 0.04
N LEU A 113 -15.12 -7.27 -1.26
CA LEU A 113 -15.62 -6.16 -2.07
C LEU A 113 -16.89 -5.53 -1.46
N ALA A 114 -17.85 -6.37 -1.03
CA ALA A 114 -19.07 -5.88 -0.40
C ALA A 114 -18.81 -5.17 0.95
N GLN A 115 -17.82 -5.65 1.71
CA GLN A 115 -17.41 -5.02 2.97
C GLN A 115 -16.70 -3.69 2.71
N ALA A 116 -15.77 -3.64 1.76
CA ALA A 116 -15.06 -2.43 1.37
C ALA A 116 -16.04 -1.34 0.91
N LYS A 117 -17.01 -1.67 0.05
CA LYS A 117 -18.06 -0.74 -0.38
C LYS A 117 -18.83 -0.14 0.81
N LYS A 118 -19.24 -0.97 1.78
CA LYS A 118 -19.91 -0.48 3.00
C LYS A 118 -19.00 0.44 3.81
N HIS A 119 -17.72 0.09 3.92
CA HIS A 119 -16.73 0.91 4.61
C HIS A 119 -16.58 2.29 3.97
N PHE A 120 -16.47 2.35 2.64
CA PHE A 120 -16.35 3.62 1.90
C PHE A 120 -17.60 4.49 2.04
N ILE A 121 -18.81 3.89 2.00
CA ILE A 121 -20.07 4.61 2.27
C ILE A 121 -20.02 5.29 3.65
N HIS A 122 -19.62 4.55 4.70
CA HIS A 122 -19.54 5.08 6.06
C HIS A 122 -18.52 6.23 6.19
N LEU A 123 -17.48 6.23 5.38
CA LEU A 123 -16.49 7.30 5.34
C LEU A 123 -16.95 8.53 4.54
N GLY A 124 -18.09 8.45 3.86
CA GLY A 124 -18.55 9.49 2.94
C GLY A 124 -17.62 9.65 1.72
N LEU A 125 -16.87 8.59 1.39
CA LEU A 125 -15.91 8.57 0.29
C LEU A 125 -16.58 7.97 -0.94
N PHE A 126 -17.71 8.53 -1.40
CA PHE A 126 -18.36 7.95 -2.55
C PHE A 126 -18.04 8.65 -3.86
N ALA A 127 -17.76 7.79 -4.75
CA ALA A 127 -18.05 7.63 -6.17
C ALA A 127 -17.15 8.38 -7.16
N GLU A 128 -16.77 9.62 -6.96
CA GLU A 128 -16.12 10.36 -8.04
C GLU A 128 -14.62 10.04 -8.20
N LYS A 129 -13.98 9.55 -7.13
CA LYS A 129 -12.52 9.36 -7.10
C LYS A 129 -12.07 7.91 -6.93
N ILE A 130 -12.92 7.00 -6.45
CA ILE A 130 -12.56 5.59 -6.18
C ILE A 130 -13.36 4.66 -7.09
N SER A 131 -12.65 3.98 -7.99
CA SER A 131 -13.19 2.89 -8.81
C SER A 131 -12.85 1.55 -8.18
N ILE A 132 -13.87 0.73 -7.93
CA ILE A 132 -13.69 -0.61 -7.36
C ILE A 132 -13.99 -1.64 -8.43
N ILE A 133 -13.01 -2.50 -8.71
CA ILE A 133 -13.08 -3.55 -9.73
C ILE A 133 -13.15 -4.91 -9.02
N HIS A 134 -14.08 -5.76 -9.45
CA HIS A 134 -14.16 -7.15 -9.00
C HIS A 134 -13.48 -8.06 -10.03
N GLY A 135 -12.48 -8.79 -9.60
CA GLY A 135 -11.79 -9.75 -10.45
C GLY A 135 -10.39 -10.09 -9.94
N ASP A 136 -9.75 -11.01 -10.64
CA ASP A 136 -8.36 -11.36 -10.42
C ASP A 136 -7.46 -10.20 -10.87
N SER A 137 -6.54 -9.79 -10.01
CA SER A 137 -5.70 -8.62 -10.26
C SER A 137 -4.76 -8.81 -11.45
N SER A 138 -4.24 -10.02 -11.68
CA SER A 138 -3.39 -10.33 -12.84
C SER A 138 -4.14 -10.15 -14.17
N VAL A 139 -5.46 -10.30 -14.18
CA VAL A 139 -6.30 -10.09 -15.36
C VAL A 139 -6.82 -8.65 -15.46
N GLU A 140 -7.35 -8.13 -14.35
CA GLU A 140 -8.02 -6.83 -14.35
C GLU A 140 -7.03 -5.66 -14.49
N ILE A 141 -5.80 -5.78 -13.96
CA ILE A 141 -4.77 -4.75 -14.10
C ILE A 141 -4.43 -4.47 -15.57
N ASN A 142 -4.40 -5.51 -16.41
CA ASN A 142 -4.16 -5.35 -17.84
C ASN A 142 -5.25 -4.51 -18.53
N LYS A 143 -6.52 -4.79 -18.20
CA LYS A 143 -7.65 -4.01 -18.73
C LYS A 143 -7.61 -2.57 -18.25
N VAL A 144 -7.27 -2.34 -16.99
CA VAL A 144 -7.11 -1.01 -16.40
C VAL A 144 -6.01 -0.25 -17.13
N LEU A 145 -4.83 -0.85 -17.26
CA LEU A 145 -3.67 -0.22 -17.88
C LEU A 145 -3.90 0.12 -19.36
N SER A 146 -4.68 -0.70 -20.08
CA SER A 146 -5.02 -0.43 -21.49
C SER A 146 -5.90 0.82 -21.67
N GLN A 147 -6.58 1.29 -20.63
CA GLN A 147 -7.46 2.46 -20.67
C GLN A 147 -6.78 3.73 -20.15
N ILE A 148 -5.60 3.62 -19.55
CA ILE A 148 -4.87 4.75 -18.98
C ILE A 148 -3.82 5.21 -19.99
N PRO A 149 -3.85 6.50 -20.42
CA PRO A 149 -2.80 7.08 -21.26
C PRO A 149 -1.40 6.86 -20.67
N GLN A 150 -0.41 6.62 -21.54
CA GLN A 150 0.94 6.26 -21.11
C GLN A 150 1.66 7.39 -20.37
N GLU A 151 1.30 8.62 -20.62
CA GLU A 151 1.83 9.83 -19.99
C GLU A 151 1.38 10.02 -18.54
N ASN A 152 0.30 9.33 -18.10
CA ASN A 152 -0.15 9.46 -16.72
C ASN A 152 0.85 8.85 -15.73
N LYS A 153 1.10 9.58 -14.66
CA LYS A 153 1.90 9.14 -13.52
C LYS A 153 1.10 8.21 -12.62
N ILE A 154 1.59 6.99 -12.45
CA ILE A 154 0.88 5.97 -11.68
C ILE A 154 1.70 5.55 -10.46
N LEU A 155 1.04 5.50 -9.30
CA LEU A 155 1.57 4.86 -8.09
C LEU A 155 0.79 3.57 -7.84
N PHE A 156 1.48 2.45 -7.82
CA PHE A 156 0.92 1.14 -7.50
C PHE A 156 1.18 0.77 -6.04
N TYR A 157 0.21 0.12 -5.42
CA TYR A 157 0.33 -0.59 -4.17
C TYR A 157 -0.14 -2.02 -4.38
N LEU A 158 0.79 -2.98 -4.40
CA LEU A 158 0.52 -4.38 -4.71
C LEU A 158 0.46 -5.20 -3.43
N ASP A 159 -0.73 -5.71 -3.10
CA ASP A 159 -1.06 -6.45 -1.87
C ASP A 159 -2.14 -7.53 -2.16
N ALA A 160 -2.18 -8.08 -3.40
CA ALA A 160 -3.19 -9.04 -3.85
C ALA A 160 -2.80 -10.50 -3.62
N HIS A 161 -2.04 -10.79 -2.58
CA HIS A 161 -1.66 -12.14 -2.23
C HIS A 161 -2.56 -12.71 -1.14
N TRP A 162 -3.11 -13.90 -1.36
CA TRP A 162 -3.99 -14.55 -0.40
C TRP A 162 -4.05 -16.06 -0.63
N ASP A 163 -4.02 -16.85 0.46
CA ASP A 163 -4.05 -18.30 0.43
C ASP A 163 -2.85 -18.90 -0.34
N SER A 164 -3.10 -19.51 -1.49
CA SER A 164 -2.08 -20.09 -2.41
C SER A 164 -1.88 -19.24 -3.67
N VAL A 165 -2.49 -18.04 -3.76
CA VAL A 165 -2.45 -17.20 -4.96
C VAL A 165 -1.47 -16.05 -4.75
N LEU A 166 -0.48 -15.96 -5.65
CA LEU A 166 0.51 -14.89 -5.70
C LEU A 166 0.55 -14.28 -7.10
N PRO A 167 -0.33 -13.32 -7.44
CA PRO A 167 -0.40 -12.72 -8.78
C PRO A 167 0.72 -11.70 -9.05
N LEU A 168 1.57 -11.44 -8.09
CA LEU A 168 2.55 -10.36 -8.09
C LEU A 168 3.50 -10.38 -9.30
N LYS A 169 3.93 -11.56 -9.74
CA LYS A 169 4.84 -11.69 -10.88
C LYS A 169 4.17 -11.20 -12.16
N GLU A 170 2.96 -11.67 -12.42
CA GLU A 170 2.16 -11.28 -13.58
C GLU A 170 1.80 -9.79 -13.53
N GLU A 171 1.45 -9.26 -12.35
CA GLU A 171 1.20 -7.83 -12.15
C GLU A 171 2.42 -7.00 -12.51
N LEU A 172 3.60 -7.37 -11.99
CA LEU A 172 4.86 -6.67 -12.27
C LEU A 172 5.27 -6.75 -13.75
N GLU A 173 5.06 -7.89 -14.41
CA GLU A 173 5.31 -8.04 -15.84
C GLU A 173 4.40 -7.10 -16.66
N LEU A 174 3.11 -7.03 -16.35
CA LEU A 174 2.15 -6.15 -17.02
C LEU A 174 2.49 -4.66 -16.80
N ILE A 175 2.83 -4.26 -15.59
CA ILE A 175 3.23 -2.90 -15.25
C ILE A 175 4.52 -2.52 -16.00
N THR A 176 5.52 -3.41 -15.97
CA THR A 176 6.80 -3.18 -16.64
C THR A 176 6.64 -3.07 -18.16
N ASN A 177 5.83 -3.96 -18.77
CA ASN A 177 5.58 -3.96 -20.21
C ASN A 177 4.78 -2.73 -20.68
N ARG A 178 3.89 -2.19 -19.83
CA ARG A 178 3.22 -0.92 -20.14
C ARG A 178 4.23 0.21 -20.31
N GLY A 179 5.27 0.23 -19.46
CA GLY A 179 6.22 1.33 -19.42
C GLY A 179 5.59 2.64 -18.89
N GLY A 180 6.20 3.76 -19.25
CA GLY A 180 5.78 5.07 -18.74
C GLY A 180 6.35 5.42 -17.37
N SER A 181 5.85 6.51 -16.79
CA SER A 181 6.26 6.94 -15.46
C SER A 181 5.42 6.22 -14.41
N PHE A 182 6.07 5.38 -13.60
CA PHE A 182 5.39 4.66 -12.51
C PHE A 182 6.30 4.40 -11.32
N ILE A 183 5.67 4.27 -10.15
CA ILE A 183 6.30 3.80 -8.91
C ILE A 183 5.44 2.64 -8.39
N VAL A 184 6.09 1.55 -7.95
CA VAL A 184 5.41 0.38 -7.35
C VAL A 184 5.86 0.24 -5.92
N ALA A 185 4.92 0.15 -4.99
CA ALA A 185 5.15 -0.34 -3.63
C ALA A 185 4.62 -1.77 -3.52
N ILE A 186 5.49 -2.71 -3.17
CA ILE A 186 5.15 -4.13 -2.99
C ILE A 186 5.06 -4.41 -1.50
N ASP A 187 3.87 -4.82 -1.03
CA ASP A 187 3.67 -5.18 0.38
C ASP A 187 4.28 -6.53 0.72
N ASP A 188 4.51 -6.73 2.01
CA ASP A 188 5.00 -7.98 2.62
C ASP A 188 6.29 -8.54 1.99
N PHE A 189 7.14 -7.64 1.46
CA PHE A 189 8.37 -7.97 0.76
C PHE A 189 9.50 -8.37 1.71
N GLN A 190 10.22 -9.44 1.39
CA GLN A 190 11.42 -9.85 2.09
C GLN A 190 12.56 -8.85 1.87
N ILE A 191 12.98 -8.17 2.93
CA ILE A 191 14.12 -7.25 2.87
C ILE A 191 15.41 -8.07 2.92
N PRO A 192 16.25 -8.07 1.85
CA PRO A 192 17.34 -9.05 1.71
C PRO A 192 18.43 -8.96 2.79
N ASP A 193 18.68 -7.77 3.31
CA ASP A 193 19.73 -7.45 4.26
C ASP A 193 19.20 -7.03 5.65
N ASP A 194 17.91 -7.21 5.90
CA ASP A 194 17.29 -6.94 7.21
C ASP A 194 16.21 -7.97 7.53
N SER A 195 16.57 -8.98 8.28
CA SER A 195 15.67 -10.04 8.75
C SER A 195 14.72 -9.61 9.88
N SER A 196 14.80 -8.37 10.36
CA SER A 196 13.88 -7.87 11.39
C SER A 196 12.48 -7.62 10.84
N PHE A 197 12.35 -7.32 9.54
CA PHE A 197 11.06 -7.21 8.87
C PHE A 197 10.44 -8.57 8.60
N GLY A 198 9.15 -8.72 8.96
CA GLY A 198 8.35 -9.84 8.49
C GLY A 198 8.10 -9.74 6.97
N TYR A 199 7.85 -10.89 6.36
CA TYR A 199 7.43 -11.00 4.96
C TYR A 199 6.50 -12.18 4.79
N ASP A 200 5.83 -12.28 3.64
CA ASP A 200 4.97 -13.41 3.33
C ASP A 200 5.55 -14.31 2.23
N HIS A 201 5.10 -15.55 2.23
CA HIS A 201 5.45 -16.56 1.24
C HIS A 201 4.22 -17.41 0.92
N TYR A 202 4.12 -17.83 -0.35
CA TYR A 202 3.00 -18.57 -0.89
C TYR A 202 3.54 -19.77 -1.65
N ASP A 203 3.05 -20.98 -1.33
CA ASP A 203 3.51 -22.25 -1.91
C ASP A 203 5.05 -22.45 -1.88
N GLY A 204 5.71 -21.90 -0.85
CA GLY A 204 7.16 -21.97 -0.68
C GLY A 204 7.94 -20.86 -1.38
N GLU A 205 7.28 -19.99 -2.15
CA GLU A 205 7.88 -18.81 -2.77
C GLU A 205 7.69 -17.57 -1.90
N ALA A 206 8.79 -16.95 -1.48
CA ALA A 206 8.77 -15.71 -0.72
C ALA A 206 8.55 -14.51 -1.66
N ILE A 207 7.85 -13.49 -1.16
CA ILE A 207 7.78 -12.21 -1.85
C ILE A 207 9.14 -11.52 -1.75
N ASN A 208 9.98 -11.68 -2.77
CA ASN A 208 11.37 -11.24 -2.76
C ASN A 208 11.84 -10.74 -4.14
N LEU A 209 13.14 -10.47 -4.24
CA LEU A 209 13.79 -9.98 -5.47
C LEU A 209 13.55 -10.86 -6.70
N GLY A 210 13.38 -12.18 -6.52
CA GLY A 210 13.17 -13.12 -7.62
C GLY A 210 11.86 -12.92 -8.39
N LEU A 211 10.90 -12.21 -7.80
CA LEU A 211 9.62 -11.89 -8.46
C LEU A 211 9.69 -10.66 -9.36
N ILE A 212 10.74 -9.85 -9.25
CA ILE A 212 10.86 -8.65 -10.06
C ILE A 212 11.36 -9.04 -11.47
N PRO A 213 10.63 -8.66 -12.54
CA PRO A 213 10.99 -9.04 -13.89
C PRO A 213 12.38 -8.53 -14.31
N ASN A 214 13.17 -9.36 -14.98
CA ASN A 214 14.46 -8.94 -15.56
C ASN A 214 14.33 -7.82 -16.61
N THR A 215 13.13 -7.61 -17.12
CA THR A 215 12.80 -6.52 -18.06
C THR A 215 12.54 -5.19 -17.38
N PHE A 216 12.39 -5.17 -16.06
CA PHE A 216 12.21 -3.91 -15.31
C PHE A 216 13.44 -3.03 -15.47
N LYS A 217 13.20 -1.80 -15.88
CA LYS A 217 14.21 -0.74 -15.98
C LYS A 217 13.92 0.34 -14.97
N GLY A 218 14.86 0.54 -14.04
CA GLY A 218 14.70 1.50 -12.97
C GLY A 218 15.50 1.12 -11.75
N GLU A 219 15.10 1.60 -10.60
CA GLU A 219 15.79 1.39 -9.34
C GLU A 219 14.90 0.77 -8.27
N LEU A 220 15.51 -0.06 -7.43
CA LEU A 220 14.91 -0.64 -6.24
C LEU A 220 15.34 0.11 -5.00
N TRP A 221 14.37 0.50 -4.19
CA TRP A 221 14.55 1.16 -2.92
C TRP A 221 13.87 0.38 -1.80
N LEU A 222 14.50 0.32 -0.64
CA LEU A 222 14.05 -0.43 0.54
C LEU A 222 13.95 0.51 1.75
N PRO A 223 13.27 0.12 2.85
CA PRO A 223 13.27 0.90 4.08
C PRO A 223 14.68 1.22 4.56
N ASN A 224 14.92 2.44 5.07
CA ASN A 224 16.21 2.86 5.64
C ASN A 224 16.27 2.71 7.17
N HIS A 225 15.24 2.14 7.78
CA HIS A 225 15.12 1.86 9.21
C HIS A 225 14.87 0.36 9.43
N SER A 226 15.14 -0.16 10.62
CA SER A 226 14.79 -1.53 10.98
C SER A 226 13.33 -1.63 11.40
N ALA A 227 12.79 -2.87 11.42
CA ALA A 227 11.41 -3.12 11.85
C ALA A 227 11.13 -2.70 13.30
N ASP A 228 12.16 -2.54 14.15
CA ASP A 228 11.99 -2.09 15.54
C ASP A 228 11.48 -0.64 15.61
N PHE A 229 11.78 0.16 14.58
CA PHE A 229 11.29 1.52 14.44
C PHE A 229 9.98 1.61 13.66
N GLU A 230 9.41 0.47 13.23
CA GLU A 230 8.13 0.44 12.54
C GLU A 230 7.01 0.07 13.51
N SER A 231 5.83 0.67 13.29
CA SER A 231 4.59 0.31 13.98
C SER A 231 3.81 -0.79 13.22
N GLY A 232 2.69 -1.21 13.77
CA GLY A 232 1.77 -2.12 13.10
C GLY A 232 2.36 -3.51 12.84
N ALA A 233 2.17 -4.03 11.63
CA ALA A 233 2.56 -5.40 11.28
C ALA A 233 4.08 -5.61 11.10
N ARG A 234 4.85 -4.55 10.96
CA ARG A 234 6.32 -4.60 10.78
C ARG A 234 6.75 -5.48 9.61
N LYS A 235 5.99 -5.46 8.53
CA LYS A 235 6.31 -6.16 7.28
C LYS A 235 7.17 -5.29 6.37
N GLY A 236 8.04 -5.91 5.58
CA GLY A 236 8.88 -5.19 4.63
C GLY A 236 8.09 -4.64 3.44
N THR A 237 8.64 -3.64 2.77
CA THR A 237 8.07 -3.07 1.55
C THR A 237 9.19 -2.74 0.58
N ALA A 238 9.07 -3.15 -0.67
CA ALA A 238 9.97 -2.73 -1.73
C ALA A 238 9.33 -1.61 -2.55
N TYR A 239 10.14 -0.66 -2.99
CA TYR A 239 9.71 0.44 -3.85
C TYR A 239 10.50 0.40 -5.15
N LEU A 240 9.79 0.18 -6.28
CA LEU A 240 10.37 0.19 -7.62
C LEU A 240 10.05 1.53 -8.28
N PHE A 241 11.08 2.23 -8.74
CA PHE A 241 10.94 3.48 -9.47
C PHE A 241 11.35 3.25 -10.91
N SER A 242 10.45 3.44 -11.88
CA SER A 242 10.80 3.38 -13.30
C SER A 242 11.82 4.46 -13.68
N GLU A 243 12.59 4.27 -14.75
CA GLU A 243 13.57 5.28 -15.22
C GLU A 243 12.91 6.64 -15.45
N LEU A 244 11.69 6.67 -15.99
CA LEU A 244 10.97 7.93 -16.19
C LEU A 244 10.57 8.58 -14.86
N ALA A 245 10.11 7.81 -13.87
CA ALA A 245 9.82 8.35 -12.55
C ALA A 245 11.08 8.93 -11.89
N LEU A 246 12.23 8.26 -12.03
CA LEU A 246 13.52 8.75 -11.51
C LEU A 246 13.95 10.07 -12.14
N SER A 247 13.65 10.29 -13.42
CA SER A 247 13.94 11.55 -14.09
C SER A 247 13.09 12.74 -13.62
N GLU A 248 11.95 12.46 -13.00
CA GLU A 248 10.96 13.45 -12.57
C GLU A 248 11.06 13.81 -11.09
N ILE A 249 11.73 12.97 -10.28
CA ILE A 249 11.85 13.17 -8.83
C ILE A 249 13.29 13.04 -8.37
N GLU A 250 13.64 13.81 -7.34
CA GLU A 250 14.89 13.62 -6.60
C GLU A 250 14.67 12.59 -5.48
N VAL A 251 14.89 11.31 -5.79
CA VAL A 251 14.59 10.20 -4.87
C VAL A 251 15.35 10.31 -3.55
N SER A 252 16.52 10.96 -3.54
CA SER A 252 17.29 11.26 -2.32
C SER A 252 16.52 12.11 -1.30
N LYS A 253 15.47 12.81 -1.73
CA LYS A 253 14.57 13.57 -0.87
C LYS A 253 13.38 12.75 -0.34
N VAL A 254 13.23 11.52 -0.81
CA VAL A 254 12.15 10.65 -0.32
C VAL A 254 12.51 10.14 1.07
N PHE A 255 11.62 10.42 2.02
CA PHE A 255 11.76 9.98 3.40
C PHE A 255 11.65 8.46 3.52
N GLY A 256 12.47 7.87 4.39
CA GLY A 256 12.28 6.51 4.88
C GLY A 256 12.80 5.40 3.97
N ILE A 257 13.48 5.73 2.86
CA ILE A 257 14.03 4.74 1.93
C ILE A 257 15.53 4.89 1.69
N ARG A 258 16.15 3.80 1.27
CA ARG A 258 17.55 3.72 0.82
C ARG A 258 17.64 2.96 -0.49
N HIS A 259 18.59 3.31 -1.32
CA HIS A 259 18.86 2.61 -2.57
C HIS A 259 19.42 1.21 -2.31
N TYR A 260 18.89 0.19 -3.00
CA TYR A 260 19.42 -1.16 -2.97
C TYR A 260 20.36 -1.39 -4.16
N ARG A 261 21.68 -1.25 -3.92
CA ARG A 261 22.71 -1.26 -4.97
C ARG A 261 23.05 -2.63 -5.55
N ASN A 262 22.73 -3.70 -4.84
CA ASN A 262 23.08 -5.07 -5.27
C ASN A 262 22.03 -5.67 -6.23
N TRP A 263 21.18 -4.81 -6.76
CA TRP A 263 20.22 -5.17 -7.77
C TRP A 263 20.71 -4.74 -9.15
N SER A 264 21.19 -5.68 -9.98
CA SER A 264 21.51 -5.52 -11.40
C SER A 264 21.59 -6.91 -12.05
#